data_81ae0909d605031cdce68f2602e653e0
#
_entry.id   81ae0909d605031cdce68f2602e653e0
#
_cell.length_a   1.000
_cell.length_b   1.000
_cell.length_c   1.000
_cell.angle_alpha   90.00
_cell.angle_beta   90.00
_cell.angle_gamma   90.00
#
_symmetry.space_group_name_H-M   'P 1'
#
loop_
_entity.id
_entity.type
_entity.pdbx_description
1 polymer ?
#
loop_
_entity_poly.entity_id
_entity_poly.type
_entity_poly.pdbx_seq_one_letter_code
_entity_poly.pdbx_strand_id
1 'polypeptide(L)'
;MWVCPYDRPEVDEVVSRAGGGSRHAVAVELDPDPVGAWDLTALARAYAAWPAEATRLVHDEPPHGDDDEAAFAARFRLVHEWRKFLFADPGLPGALLPPDWPGAPAAELFTREAERLKPASDRFVARCLGTGIV
;
A
#
# COMPACT_ATOMS: atom_id res chain seq x y z
N MET A 1 16.06 -18.05 1.05
CA MET A 1 14.98 -18.59 1.90
C MET A 1 13.86 -17.56 1.88
N TRP A 2 12.66 -17.99 1.60
CA TRP A 2 11.48 -17.12 1.61
C TRP A 2 10.62 -17.44 2.84
N VAL A 3 10.19 -16.41 3.57
CA VAL A 3 9.41 -16.56 4.81
C VAL A 3 8.09 -15.82 4.62
N CYS A 4 6.98 -16.50 4.91
CA CYS A 4 5.64 -15.91 4.90
C CYS A 4 5.01 -16.04 6.28
N PRO A 5 4.46 -14.96 6.87
CA PRO A 5 3.86 -15.00 8.20
C PRO A 5 2.45 -15.60 8.21
N TYR A 6 1.92 -15.95 7.05
CA TYR A 6 0.60 -16.54 6.90
C TYR A 6 0.70 -17.93 6.28
N ASP A 7 -0.23 -18.80 6.65
CA ASP A 7 -0.41 -20.07 5.97
C ASP A 7 -0.89 -19.85 4.53
N ARG A 8 -0.15 -20.41 3.58
CA ARG A 8 -0.39 -20.28 2.14
C ARG A 8 -0.33 -21.64 1.47
N PRO A 9 -1.32 -22.51 1.68
CA PRO A 9 -1.31 -23.88 1.13
C PRO A 9 -1.24 -23.89 -0.40
N GLU A 10 -1.78 -22.86 -1.07
CA GLU A 10 -1.70 -22.71 -2.52
C GLU A 10 -0.27 -22.59 -3.07
N VAL A 11 0.67 -22.14 -2.25
CA VAL A 11 2.08 -22.00 -2.65
C VAL A 11 2.72 -23.35 -2.90
N ASP A 12 2.36 -24.39 -2.13
CA ASP A 12 2.89 -25.75 -2.31
C ASP A 12 2.58 -26.31 -3.68
N GLU A 13 1.38 -26.09 -4.16
CA GLU A 13 0.95 -26.55 -5.48
C GLU A 13 1.74 -25.84 -6.58
N VAL A 14 1.93 -24.53 -6.46
CA VAL A 14 2.70 -23.72 -7.43
C VAL A 14 4.16 -24.12 -7.44
N VAL A 15 4.77 -24.27 -6.26
CA VAL A 15 6.20 -24.66 -6.12
C VAL A 15 6.44 -26.06 -6.65
N SER A 16 5.53 -26.99 -6.36
CA SER A 16 5.63 -28.38 -6.87
C SER A 16 5.52 -28.45 -8.39
N ARG A 17 4.61 -27.67 -8.98
CA ARG A 17 4.49 -27.57 -10.46
C ARG A 17 5.73 -26.97 -11.11
N ALA A 18 6.43 -26.08 -10.41
CA ALA A 18 7.70 -25.50 -10.87
C ALA A 18 8.91 -26.42 -10.64
N GLY A 19 8.72 -27.62 -10.11
CA GLY A 19 9.79 -28.58 -9.83
C GLY A 19 10.57 -28.27 -8.55
N GLY A 20 10.02 -27.42 -7.68
CA GLY A 20 10.59 -27.06 -6.38
C GLY A 20 10.02 -27.87 -5.22
N GLY A 21 10.61 -27.67 -4.05
CA GLY A 21 10.11 -28.23 -2.79
C GLY A 21 9.80 -27.10 -1.80
N SER A 22 8.74 -27.29 -1.03
CA SER A 22 8.39 -26.40 0.08
C SER A 22 8.39 -27.15 1.39
N ARG A 23 8.68 -26.46 2.48
CA ARG A 23 8.58 -26.98 3.84
C ARG A 23 7.77 -25.99 4.68
N HIS A 24 6.81 -26.54 5.39
CA HIS A 24 6.04 -25.79 6.36
C HIS A 24 6.56 -26.09 7.77
N ALA A 25 6.69 -25.03 8.55
CA ALA A 25 6.94 -25.11 9.98
C ALA A 25 6.03 -24.13 10.68
N VAL A 26 5.24 -24.60 11.62
CA VAL A 26 4.57 -23.76 12.60
C VAL A 26 5.49 -23.67 13.79
N ALA A 27 6.04 -22.48 14.03
CA ALA A 27 6.91 -22.26 15.18
C ALA A 27 6.24 -21.34 16.18
N VAL A 28 6.28 -21.76 17.42
CA VAL A 28 5.78 -20.98 18.56
C VAL A 28 6.86 -20.01 19.04
N GLU A 29 8.11 -20.37 18.81
CA GLU A 29 9.29 -19.58 19.13
C GLU A 29 10.35 -19.83 18.05
N LEU A 30 10.80 -18.79 17.42
CA LEU A 30 11.82 -18.84 16.38
C LEU A 30 13.06 -18.05 16.82
N ASP A 31 14.19 -18.73 16.81
CA ASP A 31 15.49 -18.11 16.97
C ASP A 31 16.36 -18.47 15.74
N PRO A 32 16.83 -17.51 14.92
CA PRO A 32 16.63 -16.05 15.07
C PRO A 32 15.21 -15.60 14.74
N ASP A 33 14.81 -14.46 15.31
CA ASP A 33 13.50 -13.84 15.09
C ASP A 33 13.23 -13.64 13.60
N PRO A 34 12.20 -14.28 13.01
CA PRO A 34 11.90 -14.18 11.60
C PRO A 34 11.45 -12.75 11.19
N VAL A 35 10.96 -11.97 12.13
CA VAL A 35 10.58 -10.57 11.93
C VAL A 35 11.80 -9.73 11.57
N GLY A 36 13.00 -10.11 12.02
CA GLY A 36 14.26 -9.49 11.65
C GLY A 36 14.62 -9.59 10.15
N ALA A 37 13.89 -10.40 9.37
CA ALA A 37 14.04 -10.44 7.92
C ALA A 37 13.56 -9.16 7.22
N TRP A 38 12.74 -8.35 7.89
CA TRP A 38 12.20 -7.09 7.37
C TRP A 38 12.73 -5.91 8.17
N ASP A 39 13.04 -4.82 7.46
CA ASP A 39 13.41 -3.55 8.08
C ASP A 39 12.16 -2.78 8.54
N LEU A 40 11.60 -3.20 9.67
CA LEU A 40 10.41 -2.56 10.23
C LEU A 40 10.67 -1.14 10.72
N THR A 41 11.90 -0.80 11.07
CA THR A 41 12.26 0.58 11.45
C THR A 41 12.18 1.52 10.27
N ALA A 42 12.71 1.15 9.12
CA ALA A 42 12.61 1.94 7.89
C ALA A 42 11.16 2.06 7.43
N LEU A 43 10.38 0.97 7.49
CA LEU A 43 8.97 0.96 7.14
C LEU A 43 8.15 1.86 8.08
N ALA A 44 8.40 1.81 9.39
CA ALA A 44 7.75 2.69 10.37
C ALA A 44 8.03 4.16 10.08
N ARG A 45 9.27 4.52 9.74
CA ARG A 45 9.63 5.88 9.33
C ARG A 45 8.87 6.34 8.09
N ALA A 46 8.75 5.47 7.10
CA ALA A 46 8.02 5.77 5.88
C ALA A 46 6.54 6.01 6.16
N TYR A 47 5.91 5.18 6.98
CA TYR A 47 4.53 5.39 7.41
C TYR A 47 4.34 6.65 8.26
N ALA A 48 5.27 6.95 9.15
CA ALA A 48 5.24 8.17 9.97
C ALA A 48 5.40 9.45 9.13
N ALA A 49 6.15 9.40 8.04
CA ALA A 49 6.33 10.51 7.10
C ALA A 49 5.12 10.71 6.16
N TRP A 50 4.27 9.70 6.02
CA TRP A 50 3.16 9.70 5.06
C TRP A 50 2.17 10.85 5.23
N PRO A 51 1.74 11.28 6.44
CA PRO A 51 0.79 12.38 6.58
C PRO A 51 1.28 13.67 5.93
N ALA A 52 2.55 14.03 6.11
CA ALA A 52 3.12 15.22 5.48
C ALA A 52 3.24 15.06 3.97
N GLU A 53 3.63 13.90 3.49
CA GLU A 53 3.74 13.57 2.08
C GLU A 53 2.35 13.61 1.39
N ALA A 54 1.36 12.96 1.97
CA ALA A 54 -0.02 12.98 1.47
C ALA A 54 -0.59 14.39 1.39
N THR A 55 -0.38 15.20 2.41
CA THR A 55 -0.80 16.61 2.43
C THR A 55 -0.18 17.38 1.27
N ARG A 56 1.12 17.23 1.05
CA ARG A 56 1.81 17.86 -0.08
C ARG A 56 1.24 17.39 -1.42
N LEU A 57 1.05 16.09 -1.61
CA LEU A 57 0.53 15.52 -2.86
C LEU A 57 -0.88 16.00 -3.20
N VAL A 58 -1.69 16.25 -2.18
CA VAL A 58 -3.07 16.74 -2.35
C VAL A 58 -3.11 18.24 -2.61
N HIS A 59 -2.20 19.02 -2.02
CA HIS A 59 -2.19 20.48 -2.12
C HIS A 59 -1.26 21.05 -3.20
N ASP A 60 -0.36 20.24 -3.76
CA ASP A 60 0.42 20.64 -4.94
C ASP A 60 -0.50 20.67 -6.17
N GLU A 61 -1.24 21.75 -6.31
CA GLU A 61 -2.11 21.97 -7.47
C GLU A 61 -1.27 22.23 -8.72
N PRO A 62 -1.56 21.57 -9.85
CA PRO A 62 -1.03 22.01 -11.11
C PRO A 62 -1.60 23.41 -11.42
N PRO A 63 -0.79 24.35 -11.91
CA PRO A 63 -1.18 25.75 -12.08
C PRO A 63 -2.26 26.00 -13.14
N HIS A 64 -2.72 24.98 -13.84
CA HIS A 64 -3.69 25.06 -14.92
C HIS A 64 -4.57 23.81 -14.96
N GLY A 65 -5.86 23.99 -14.78
CA GLY A 65 -6.89 22.94 -14.83
C GLY A 65 -8.13 23.34 -14.04
N ASP A 66 -9.24 22.65 -14.27
CA ASP A 66 -10.41 22.80 -13.41
C ASP A 66 -10.27 21.95 -12.13
N ASP A 67 -11.16 22.15 -11.18
CA ASP A 67 -11.13 21.46 -9.86
C ASP A 67 -11.21 19.93 -10.00
N ASP A 68 -11.92 19.43 -11.01
CA ASP A 68 -12.05 17.98 -11.25
C ASP A 68 -10.75 17.38 -11.82
N GLU A 69 -10.06 18.10 -12.69
CA GLU A 69 -8.75 17.72 -13.21
C GLU A 69 -7.70 17.74 -12.10
N ALA A 70 -7.71 18.79 -11.29
CA ALA A 70 -6.82 18.89 -10.12
C ALA A 70 -7.04 17.73 -9.14
N ALA A 71 -8.30 17.38 -8.87
CA ALA A 71 -8.64 16.25 -8.01
C ALA A 71 -8.20 14.90 -8.61
N PHE A 72 -8.33 14.71 -9.91
CA PHE A 72 -7.82 13.54 -10.61
C PHE A 72 -6.29 13.43 -10.47
N ALA A 73 -5.56 14.50 -10.75
CA ALA A 73 -4.12 14.54 -10.66
C ALA A 73 -3.62 14.29 -9.23
N ALA A 74 -4.25 14.91 -8.23
CA ALA A 74 -3.94 14.70 -6.83
C ALA A 74 -4.18 13.24 -6.40
N ARG A 75 -5.33 12.68 -6.77
CA ARG A 75 -5.67 11.29 -6.47
C ARG A 75 -4.71 10.31 -7.15
N PHE A 76 -4.37 10.57 -8.40
CA PHE A 76 -3.41 9.75 -9.15
C PHE A 76 -2.05 9.72 -8.45
N ARG A 77 -1.51 10.90 -8.08
CA ARG A 77 -0.23 10.99 -7.34
C ARG A 77 -0.31 10.29 -5.99
N LEU A 78 -1.40 10.50 -5.25
CA LEU A 78 -1.61 9.87 -3.94
C LEU A 78 -1.58 8.34 -4.03
N VAL A 79 -2.32 7.77 -4.98
CA VAL A 79 -2.35 6.32 -5.21
C VAL A 79 -0.99 5.81 -5.70
N HIS A 80 -0.34 6.55 -6.59
CA HIS A 80 0.98 6.19 -7.11
C HIS A 80 2.03 6.09 -6.00
N GLU A 81 2.11 7.09 -5.15
CA GLU A 81 3.07 7.12 -4.04
C GLU A 81 2.74 6.10 -2.95
N TRP A 82 1.46 5.85 -2.68
CA TRP A 82 1.04 4.81 -1.73
C TRP A 82 1.49 3.41 -2.15
N ARG A 83 1.62 3.15 -3.43
CA ARG A 83 2.01 1.82 -3.96
C ARG A 83 3.36 1.34 -3.44
N LYS A 84 4.26 2.22 -3.02
CA LYS A 84 5.54 1.83 -2.41
C LYS A 84 5.36 0.90 -1.21
N PHE A 85 4.30 1.11 -0.42
CA PHE A 85 3.99 0.26 0.73
C PHE A 85 3.52 -1.14 0.36
N LEU A 86 2.91 -1.33 -0.81
CA LEU A 86 2.50 -2.64 -1.30
C LEU A 86 3.68 -3.60 -1.52
N PHE A 87 4.86 -3.03 -1.79
CA PHE A 87 6.08 -3.80 -2.02
C PHE A 87 6.98 -3.86 -0.78
N ALA A 88 6.90 -2.86 0.08
CA ALA A 88 7.76 -2.74 1.25
C ALA A 88 7.16 -3.37 2.52
N ASP A 89 5.83 -3.38 2.63
CA ASP A 89 5.14 -3.91 3.81
C ASP A 89 4.87 -5.42 3.64
N PRO A 90 5.43 -6.27 4.52
CA PRO A 90 5.16 -7.70 4.50
C PRO A 90 3.74 -8.07 4.95
N GLY A 91 2.96 -7.13 5.47
CA GLY A 91 1.61 -7.37 5.98
C GLY A 91 1.59 -8.26 7.22
N LEU A 92 2.49 -8.04 8.16
CA LEU A 92 2.58 -8.84 9.38
C LEU A 92 1.32 -8.71 10.23
N PRO A 93 0.92 -9.79 10.92
CA PRO A 93 -0.12 -9.72 11.96
C PRO A 93 0.21 -8.68 13.02
N GLY A 94 -0.81 -7.99 13.53
CA GLY A 94 -0.63 -6.93 14.53
C GLY A 94 0.14 -7.36 15.77
N ALA A 95 0.02 -8.64 16.16
CA ALA A 95 0.75 -9.23 17.29
C ALA A 95 2.28 -9.26 17.09
N LEU A 96 2.76 -9.21 15.85
CA LEU A 96 4.18 -9.19 15.48
C LEU A 96 4.72 -7.80 15.21
N LEU A 97 3.85 -6.77 15.19
CA LEU A 97 4.23 -5.40 14.97
C LEU A 97 4.60 -4.71 16.30
N PRO A 98 5.53 -3.75 16.27
CA PRO A 98 5.80 -2.90 17.41
C PRO A 98 4.53 -2.19 17.90
N PRO A 99 4.44 -1.85 19.20
CA PRO A 99 3.35 -1.00 19.70
C PRO A 99 3.34 0.34 18.98
N ASP A 100 2.16 0.94 18.85
CA ASP A 100 1.96 2.22 18.16
C ASP A 100 2.42 2.21 16.69
N TRP A 101 2.17 1.10 16.00
CA TRP A 101 2.52 0.94 14.59
C TRP A 101 1.85 1.99 13.71
N PRO A 102 2.61 2.82 12.96
CA PRO A 102 2.06 3.94 12.22
C PRO A 102 1.37 3.55 10.90
N GLY A 103 1.39 2.29 10.52
CA GLY A 103 0.80 1.81 9.27
C GLY A 103 -0.71 1.94 9.22
N ALA A 104 -1.43 1.65 10.32
CA ALA A 104 -2.88 1.74 10.37
C ALA A 104 -3.38 3.20 10.18
N PRO A 105 -2.92 4.20 10.95
CA PRO A 105 -3.32 5.59 10.73
C PRO A 105 -2.88 6.13 9.36
N ALA A 106 -1.74 5.69 8.83
CA ALA A 106 -1.31 6.03 7.48
C ALA A 106 -2.28 5.50 6.41
N ALA A 107 -2.72 4.25 6.53
CA ALA A 107 -3.69 3.64 5.63
C ALA A 107 -5.07 4.31 5.70
N GLU A 108 -5.52 4.67 6.90
CA GLU A 108 -6.76 5.41 7.10
C GLU A 108 -6.72 6.79 6.44
N LEU A 109 -5.61 7.51 6.58
CA LEU A 109 -5.41 8.80 5.92
C LEU A 109 -5.44 8.65 4.40
N PHE A 110 -4.71 7.67 3.85
CA PHE A 110 -4.71 7.39 2.42
C PHE A 110 -6.13 7.12 1.90
N THR A 111 -6.86 6.22 2.55
CA THR A 111 -8.22 5.86 2.15
C THR A 111 -9.14 7.07 2.19
N ARG A 112 -9.12 7.83 3.27
CA ARG A 112 -9.96 9.03 3.42
C ARG A 112 -9.70 10.06 2.30
N GLU A 113 -8.44 10.37 2.02
CA GLU A 113 -8.10 11.34 0.98
C GLU A 113 -8.42 10.81 -0.43
N ALA A 114 -8.14 9.55 -0.70
CA ALA A 114 -8.47 8.93 -1.98
C ALA A 114 -9.98 8.91 -2.25
N GLU A 115 -10.80 8.61 -1.22
CA GLU A 115 -12.26 8.64 -1.32
C GLU A 115 -12.80 10.07 -1.43
N ARG A 116 -12.22 11.03 -0.72
CA ARG A 116 -12.61 12.45 -0.81
C ARG A 116 -12.41 13.00 -2.23
N LEU A 117 -11.33 12.63 -2.90
CA LEU A 117 -11.00 13.09 -4.26
C LEU A 117 -11.74 12.32 -5.36
N LYS A 118 -12.28 11.15 -5.03
CA LYS A 118 -12.84 10.23 -6.02
C LYS A 118 -13.99 10.82 -6.86
N PRO A 119 -15.02 11.49 -6.30
CA PRO A 119 -16.14 11.98 -7.10
C PRO A 119 -15.74 12.98 -8.17
N ALA A 120 -14.84 13.92 -7.83
CA ALA A 120 -14.35 14.91 -8.79
C ALA A 120 -13.44 14.26 -9.85
N SER A 121 -12.56 13.34 -9.41
CA SER A 121 -11.73 12.54 -10.30
C SER A 121 -12.56 11.73 -11.30
N ASP A 122 -13.64 11.10 -10.85
CA ASP A 122 -14.53 10.31 -11.70
C ASP A 122 -15.26 11.21 -12.73
N ARG A 123 -15.66 12.41 -12.36
CA ARG A 123 -16.26 13.37 -13.30
C ARG A 123 -15.28 13.79 -14.39
N PHE A 124 -14.02 14.04 -14.02
CA PHE A 124 -12.97 14.33 -15.00
C PHE A 124 -12.79 13.18 -15.99
N VAL A 125 -12.64 11.95 -15.50
CA VAL A 125 -12.51 10.76 -16.34
C VAL A 125 -13.72 10.58 -17.24
N ALA A 126 -14.94 10.73 -16.71
CA ALA A 126 -16.16 10.63 -17.49
C ALA A 126 -16.22 11.67 -18.63
N ARG A 127 -15.78 12.91 -18.37
CA ARG A 127 -15.69 13.93 -19.43
C ARG A 127 -14.68 13.54 -20.51
N CYS A 128 -13.50 13.04 -20.13
CA CYS A 128 -12.47 12.62 -21.08
C CYS A 128 -12.93 11.41 -21.93
N LEU A 129 -13.65 10.49 -21.35
CA LEU A 129 -14.15 9.31 -22.04
C LEU A 129 -15.48 9.55 -22.75
N GLY A 130 -16.36 10.37 -22.18
CA GLY A 130 -17.71 10.65 -22.67
C GLY A 130 -17.74 11.55 -23.90
N THR A 131 -16.71 12.36 -24.15
CA THR A 131 -16.58 13.15 -25.37
C THR A 131 -16.29 12.33 -26.62
N GLY A 132 -16.02 11.04 -26.48
CA GLY A 132 -15.74 10.11 -27.57
C GLY A 132 -16.75 8.99 -27.75
N ILE A 133 -17.73 8.86 -26.86
CA ILE A 133 -18.69 7.76 -26.85
C ILE A 133 -20.12 8.32 -26.79
N VAL A 134 -20.68 8.51 -27.92
CA VAL A 134 -22.13 8.71 -28.09
C VAL A 134 -22.70 7.50 -28.78
#